data_27d9782bcda2f8f4c1f7ad8b90719781
#
_entry.id   27d9782bcda2f8f4c1f7ad8b90719781
#
_cell.length_a   1.000
_cell.length_b   1.000
_cell.length_c   1.000
_cell.angle_alpha   90.00
_cell.angle_beta   90.00
_cell.angle_gamma   90.00
#
_symmetry.space_group_name_H-M   'P 1'
#
loop_
_entity.id
_entity.type
_entity.pdbx_description
1 polymer ?
#
loop_
_entity_poly.entity_id
_entity_poly.type
_entity_poly.pdbx_seq_one_letter_code
_entity_poly.pdbx_strand_id
1 'polypeptide(L)'
;IKDAIFAAGAEKSPALYRRVKQASAPSLTVFPVGMHLVEEIPEIGHKAFSDYDVFRNHGLPFLFLSAGRTPRYHTAGDVTSTLHYDRMAATVEWLRHLIALIGQDEAPYGFQADRVEWADEVVSFREIVNRAVQDETRIPGTSRWSLRKLRQDAEWLRDADRSAPTPQDRDRLERISIRVQCLMADYSGCFTF
;
A
#
# COMPACT_ATOMS: atom_id res chain seq x y z
N ILE A 1 7.76 -3.14 -8.76
CA ILE A 1 8.36 -3.44 -7.45
C ILE A 1 8.27 -4.94 -7.26
N LYS A 2 9.32 -5.70 -7.66
CA LYS A 2 9.26 -7.17 -7.75
C LYS A 2 9.37 -7.87 -6.39
N ASP A 3 9.99 -7.21 -5.42
CA ASP A 3 10.38 -7.71 -4.11
C ASP A 3 9.55 -7.11 -2.96
N ALA A 4 8.38 -6.56 -3.26
CA ALA A 4 7.60 -5.85 -2.28
C ALA A 4 6.13 -6.29 -2.22
N ILE A 5 5.52 -6.09 -1.04
CA ILE A 5 4.08 -6.15 -0.80
C ILE A 5 3.63 -4.91 -0.03
N PHE A 6 2.36 -4.60 -0.14
CA PHE A 6 1.66 -3.58 0.62
C PHE A 6 0.86 -4.25 1.73
N ALA A 7 1.00 -3.74 2.96
CA ALA A 7 0.29 -4.22 4.14
C ALA A 7 -0.62 -3.11 4.65
N ALA A 8 -1.93 -3.25 4.42
CA ALA A 8 -2.93 -2.25 4.79
C ALA A 8 -3.88 -2.78 5.88
N GLY A 9 -4.52 -1.89 6.63
CA GLY A 9 -5.48 -2.24 7.69
C GLY A 9 -4.86 -2.43 9.07
N ALA A 10 -3.59 -2.79 9.14
CA ALA A 10 -2.91 -2.95 10.43
C ALA A 10 -2.86 -1.65 11.25
N GLU A 11 -2.85 -0.49 10.60
CA GLU A 11 -2.85 0.83 11.25
C GLU A 11 -4.07 1.03 12.14
N LYS A 12 -5.17 0.33 11.87
CA LYS A 12 -6.39 0.37 12.71
C LYS A 12 -6.22 -0.35 14.05
N SER A 13 -5.09 -1.02 14.27
CA SER A 13 -4.75 -1.69 15.53
C SER A 13 -3.30 -1.39 15.93
N PRO A 14 -3.06 -0.53 16.95
CA PRO A 14 -1.70 -0.16 17.34
C PRO A 14 -0.80 -1.34 17.68
N ALA A 15 -1.36 -2.38 18.29
CA ALA A 15 -0.61 -3.57 18.64
C ALA A 15 -0.25 -4.40 17.40
N LEU A 16 -1.21 -4.65 16.48
CA LEU A 16 -0.97 -5.33 15.22
C LEU A 16 0.05 -4.56 14.37
N TYR A 17 -0.09 -3.24 14.28
CA TYR A 17 0.80 -2.38 13.51
C TYR A 17 2.26 -2.49 13.97
N ARG A 18 2.50 -2.51 15.27
CA ARG A 18 3.85 -2.74 15.83
C ARG A 18 4.40 -4.09 15.37
N ARG A 19 3.59 -5.16 15.37
CA ARG A 19 4.02 -6.50 14.95
C ARG A 19 4.30 -6.55 13.44
N VAL A 20 3.49 -5.89 12.63
CA VAL A 20 3.74 -5.73 11.19
C VAL A 20 5.10 -5.07 10.93
N LYS A 21 5.46 -4.02 11.69
CA LYS A 21 6.76 -3.34 11.57
C LYS A 21 7.94 -4.16 12.08
N GLN A 22 7.72 -5.08 13.01
CA GLN A 22 8.76 -5.97 13.54
C GLN A 22 8.98 -7.20 12.66
N ALA A 23 7.93 -7.67 11.99
CA ALA A 23 8.03 -8.83 11.12
C ALA A 23 8.93 -8.56 9.91
N SER A 24 9.76 -9.51 9.55
CA SER A 24 10.71 -9.38 8.45
C SER A 24 10.88 -10.69 7.69
N ALA A 25 11.26 -10.58 6.43
CA ALA A 25 11.78 -11.66 5.61
C ALA A 25 12.93 -11.10 4.74
N PRO A 26 14.05 -11.83 4.57
CA PRO A 26 15.28 -11.28 3.98
C PRO A 26 15.13 -10.73 2.56
N SER A 27 14.21 -11.27 1.77
CA SER A 27 14.02 -10.93 0.35
C SER A 27 12.71 -10.18 0.08
N LEU A 28 12.06 -9.62 1.12
CA LEU A 28 10.78 -8.95 1.00
C LEU A 28 10.81 -7.56 1.63
N THR A 29 10.43 -6.55 0.86
CA THR A 29 10.09 -5.23 1.38
C THR A 29 8.59 -5.18 1.67
N VAL A 30 8.21 -4.84 2.89
CA VAL A 30 6.81 -4.64 3.26
C VAL A 30 6.56 -3.16 3.46
N PHE A 31 5.63 -2.60 2.70
CA PHE A 31 5.18 -1.23 2.83
C PHE A 31 3.91 -1.18 3.67
N PRO A 32 3.96 -0.73 4.93
CA PRO A 32 2.75 -0.41 5.66
C PRO A 32 2.08 0.81 5.03
N VAL A 33 0.80 0.67 4.70
CA VAL A 33 -0.01 1.71 4.08
C VAL A 33 -1.36 1.78 4.78
N GLY A 34 -1.93 2.98 4.92
CA GLY A 34 -3.27 3.14 5.48
C GLY A 34 -4.34 2.62 4.55
N MET A 35 -5.42 2.04 5.10
CA MET A 35 -6.55 1.59 4.29
C MET A 35 -7.18 2.73 3.49
N HIS A 36 -7.21 3.96 4.01
CA HIS A 36 -7.73 5.12 3.29
C HIS A 36 -6.98 5.35 1.97
N LEU A 37 -5.67 5.04 1.90
CA LEU A 37 -4.86 5.15 0.68
C LEU A 37 -5.17 4.06 -0.36
N VAL A 38 -5.88 3.01 0.06
CA VAL A 38 -6.25 1.88 -0.82
C VAL A 38 -7.70 2.00 -1.29
N GLU A 39 -8.60 2.48 -0.42
CA GLU A 39 -10.05 2.49 -0.61
C GLU A 39 -10.63 3.85 -0.98
N GLU A 40 -10.04 4.95 -0.46
CA GLU A 40 -10.56 6.28 -0.74
C GLU A 40 -10.19 6.70 -2.16
N ILE A 41 -11.22 7.05 -2.92
CA ILE A 41 -11.06 7.63 -4.23
C ILE A 41 -11.59 9.05 -4.12
N PRO A 42 -10.76 10.10 -4.24
CA PRO A 42 -11.22 11.47 -4.25
C PRO A 42 -12.42 11.62 -5.20
N GLU A 43 -13.43 12.37 -4.80
CA GLU A 43 -14.70 12.62 -5.48
C GLU A 43 -15.69 11.42 -5.52
N ILE A 44 -15.26 10.20 -5.23
CA ILE A 44 -16.13 9.00 -5.22
C ILE A 44 -16.41 8.54 -3.79
N GLY A 45 -15.42 8.77 -2.90
CA GLY A 45 -15.49 8.36 -1.51
C GLY A 45 -15.00 6.92 -1.27
N HIS A 46 -15.35 6.40 -0.12
CA HIS A 46 -14.94 5.09 0.36
C HIS A 46 -15.62 3.95 -0.41
N LYS A 47 -14.83 2.97 -0.86
CA LYS A 47 -15.34 1.75 -1.47
C LYS A 47 -14.50 0.54 -1.06
N ALA A 48 -15.07 -0.28 -0.17
CA ALA A 48 -14.52 -1.60 0.14
C ALA A 48 -14.56 -2.52 -1.08
N PHE A 49 -13.52 -3.31 -1.29
CA PHE A 49 -13.39 -4.17 -2.46
C PHE A 49 -12.88 -5.59 -2.14
N SER A 50 -12.87 -5.98 -0.86
CA SER A 50 -12.47 -7.32 -0.44
C SER A 50 -13.09 -7.69 0.92
N ASP A 51 -12.95 -8.95 1.32
CA ASP A 51 -13.56 -9.56 2.51
C ASP A 51 -13.09 -8.95 3.84
N TYR A 52 -12.00 -8.20 3.87
CA TYR A 52 -11.56 -7.49 5.08
C TYR A 52 -12.64 -6.54 5.64
N ASP A 53 -13.57 -6.09 4.81
CA ASP A 53 -14.64 -5.19 5.21
C ASP A 53 -15.57 -5.79 6.27
N VAL A 54 -15.76 -7.10 6.26
CA VAL A 54 -16.50 -7.82 7.29
C VAL A 54 -15.84 -7.64 8.66
N PHE A 55 -14.52 -7.80 8.73
CA PHE A 55 -13.76 -7.63 9.98
C PHE A 55 -13.82 -6.17 10.46
N ARG A 56 -13.61 -5.23 9.56
CA ARG A 56 -13.69 -3.79 9.86
C ARG A 56 -15.06 -3.40 10.43
N ASN A 57 -16.15 -3.85 9.80
CA ASN A 57 -17.52 -3.53 10.22
C ASN A 57 -17.88 -4.12 11.58
N HIS A 58 -17.15 -5.15 12.02
CA HIS A 58 -17.27 -5.75 13.37
C HIS A 58 -16.24 -5.20 14.36
N GLY A 59 -15.46 -4.17 14.00
CA GLY A 59 -14.44 -3.60 14.86
C GLY A 59 -13.29 -4.57 15.18
N LEU A 60 -13.01 -5.49 14.29
CA LEU A 60 -11.94 -6.48 14.45
C LEU A 60 -10.68 -6.04 13.70
N PRO A 61 -9.49 -6.18 14.29
CA PRO A 61 -8.23 -5.97 13.61
C PRO A 61 -8.10 -6.91 12.40
N PHE A 62 -7.57 -6.38 11.31
CA PHE A 62 -7.35 -7.14 10.08
C PHE A 62 -6.05 -6.70 9.39
N LEU A 63 -5.63 -7.48 8.44
CA LEU A 63 -4.50 -7.19 7.57
C LEU A 63 -4.88 -7.54 6.13
N PHE A 64 -4.83 -6.57 5.25
CA PHE A 64 -4.98 -6.75 3.82
C PHE A 64 -3.61 -6.68 3.14
N LEU A 65 -3.22 -7.77 2.49
CA LEU A 65 -1.95 -7.87 1.77
C LEU A 65 -2.19 -7.79 0.26
N SER A 66 -1.40 -6.97 -0.40
CA SER A 66 -1.45 -6.83 -1.85
C SER A 66 -0.04 -6.76 -2.45
N ALA A 67 0.13 -7.40 -3.59
CA ALA A 67 1.33 -7.24 -4.41
C ALA A 67 1.21 -6.07 -5.42
N GLY A 68 0.17 -5.26 -5.27
CA GLY A 68 -0.20 -4.21 -6.22
C GLY A 68 -1.10 -4.73 -7.34
N ARG A 69 -1.61 -3.81 -8.14
CA ARG A 69 -2.44 -4.14 -9.31
C ARG A 69 -1.57 -4.56 -10.49
N THR A 70 -2.13 -5.38 -11.36
CA THR A 70 -1.51 -5.76 -12.63
C THR A 70 -2.49 -5.54 -13.77
N PRO A 71 -2.04 -5.31 -15.02
CA PRO A 71 -2.93 -5.21 -16.18
C PRO A 71 -3.74 -6.49 -16.44
N ARG A 72 -3.31 -7.61 -15.86
CA ARG A 72 -3.98 -8.91 -16.00
C ARG A 72 -5.10 -9.14 -14.99
N TYR A 73 -5.20 -8.30 -13.96
CA TYR A 73 -6.20 -8.44 -12.91
C TYR A 73 -7.61 -8.53 -13.49
N HIS A 74 -8.36 -9.56 -13.12
CA HIS A 74 -9.70 -9.89 -13.61
C HIS A 74 -9.78 -10.15 -15.13
N THR A 75 -8.70 -10.66 -15.74
CA THR A 75 -8.68 -11.08 -17.13
C THR A 75 -8.27 -12.54 -17.28
N ALA A 76 -8.53 -13.12 -18.47
CA ALA A 76 -8.07 -14.48 -18.81
C ALA A 76 -6.51 -14.60 -18.86
N GLY A 77 -5.79 -13.48 -18.86
CA GLY A 77 -4.33 -13.44 -18.81
C GLY A 77 -3.75 -13.58 -17.39
N ASP A 78 -4.58 -13.64 -16.35
CA ASP A 78 -4.14 -13.89 -14.99
C ASP A 78 -4.01 -15.39 -14.74
N VAL A 79 -2.87 -15.92 -15.17
CA VAL A 79 -2.55 -17.36 -15.18
C VAL A 79 -1.37 -17.67 -14.28
N THR A 80 -1.23 -18.92 -13.85
CA THR A 80 -0.20 -19.38 -12.91
C THR A 80 1.24 -19.05 -13.35
N SER A 81 1.54 -19.09 -14.65
CA SER A 81 2.85 -18.75 -15.20
C SER A 81 3.25 -17.27 -15.03
N THR A 82 2.29 -16.40 -14.65
CA THR A 82 2.55 -14.98 -14.41
C THR A 82 2.80 -14.65 -12.93
N LEU A 83 2.71 -15.65 -12.05
CA LEU A 83 2.93 -15.48 -10.61
C LEU A 83 4.42 -15.37 -10.28
N HIS A 84 4.73 -14.53 -9.30
CA HIS A 84 6.07 -14.39 -8.76
C HIS A 84 6.24 -15.31 -7.54
N TYR A 85 6.57 -16.58 -7.77
CA TYR A 85 6.66 -17.59 -6.71
C TYR A 85 7.68 -17.25 -5.64
N ASP A 86 8.82 -16.65 -5.98
CA ASP A 86 9.82 -16.22 -4.99
C ASP A 86 9.25 -15.16 -4.04
N ARG A 87 8.49 -14.19 -4.56
CA ARG A 87 7.80 -13.20 -3.73
C ARG A 87 6.71 -13.83 -2.88
N MET A 88 5.98 -14.80 -3.42
CA MET A 88 4.96 -15.55 -2.65
C MET A 88 5.63 -16.30 -1.49
N ALA A 89 6.73 -16.99 -1.72
CA ALA A 89 7.49 -17.70 -0.70
C ALA A 89 8.01 -16.73 0.39
N ALA A 90 8.57 -15.60 -0.01
CA ALA A 90 9.03 -14.57 0.91
C ALA A 90 7.87 -13.95 1.72
N THR A 91 6.68 -13.79 1.11
CA THR A 91 5.47 -13.34 1.81
C THR A 91 5.01 -14.36 2.85
N VAL A 92 5.04 -15.64 2.53
CA VAL A 92 4.71 -16.72 3.49
C VAL A 92 5.70 -16.72 4.66
N GLU A 93 6.99 -16.55 4.41
CA GLU A 93 8.01 -16.47 5.46
C GLU A 93 7.78 -15.26 6.37
N TRP A 94 7.46 -14.11 5.80
CA TRP A 94 7.10 -12.92 6.55
C TRP A 94 5.84 -13.13 7.40
N LEU A 95 4.79 -13.73 6.84
CA LEU A 95 3.56 -14.07 7.56
C LEU A 95 3.82 -15.04 8.72
N ARG A 96 4.66 -16.05 8.49
CA ARG A 96 5.07 -17.00 9.54
C ARG A 96 5.73 -16.26 10.71
N HIS A 97 6.63 -15.30 10.41
CA HIS A 97 7.26 -14.48 11.43
C HIS A 97 6.25 -13.58 12.15
N LEU A 98 5.35 -12.91 11.40
CA LEU A 98 4.29 -12.08 11.97
C LEU A 98 3.40 -12.88 12.93
N ILE A 99 2.93 -14.08 12.52
CA ILE A 99 2.07 -14.94 13.32
C ILE A 99 2.81 -15.37 14.61
N ALA A 100 4.10 -15.69 14.51
CA ALA A 100 4.91 -16.04 15.69
C ALA A 100 5.03 -14.86 16.67
N LEU A 101 5.16 -13.62 16.17
CA LEU A 101 5.18 -12.43 17.03
C LEU A 101 3.82 -12.17 17.68
N ILE A 102 2.72 -12.33 16.93
CA ILE A 102 1.35 -12.19 17.45
C ILE A 102 1.06 -13.21 18.53
N GLY A 103 1.51 -14.45 18.34
CA GLY A 103 1.29 -15.54 19.31
C GLY A 103 2.02 -15.36 20.65
N GLN A 104 2.91 -14.37 20.77
CA GLN A 104 3.58 -14.00 22.02
C GLN A 104 2.81 -12.96 22.84
N ASP A 105 1.76 -12.36 22.27
CA ASP A 105 0.98 -11.33 22.94
C ASP A 105 -0.18 -11.96 23.72
N GLU A 106 -0.26 -11.63 25.00
CA GLU A 106 -1.32 -12.13 25.88
C GLU A 106 -2.63 -11.32 25.76
N ALA A 107 -2.51 -10.03 25.41
CA ALA A 107 -3.65 -9.14 25.32
C ALA A 107 -4.29 -9.15 23.92
N PRO A 108 -5.64 -9.08 23.84
CA PRO A 108 -6.32 -8.96 22.56
C PRO A 108 -5.98 -7.64 21.87
N TYR A 109 -5.96 -7.66 20.55
CA TYR A 109 -5.73 -6.47 19.74
C TYR A 109 -7.01 -5.63 19.61
N GLY A 110 -6.92 -4.37 20.03
CA GLY A 110 -8.01 -3.40 19.87
C GLY A 110 -8.09 -2.87 18.44
N PHE A 111 -9.25 -2.35 18.07
CA PHE A 111 -9.52 -1.71 16.79
C PHE A 111 -9.86 -0.22 16.97
N GLN A 112 -9.30 0.66 16.15
CA GLN A 112 -9.49 2.10 16.15
C GLN A 112 -9.78 2.55 14.71
N ALA A 113 -11.05 2.72 14.37
CA ALA A 113 -11.52 2.98 13.00
C ALA A 113 -10.85 4.19 12.32
N ASP A 114 -10.68 5.29 13.08
CA ASP A 114 -10.18 6.57 12.53
C ASP A 114 -8.65 6.70 12.57
N ARG A 115 -7.95 5.67 13.05
CA ARG A 115 -6.50 5.73 13.18
C ARG A 115 -5.81 5.73 11.82
N VAL A 116 -4.80 6.60 11.69
CA VAL A 116 -3.86 6.71 10.56
C VAL A 116 -2.43 6.74 11.09
N GLU A 117 -1.50 6.23 10.32
CA GLU A 117 -0.06 6.26 10.64
C GLU A 117 0.69 7.17 9.65
N TRP A 118 0.27 8.42 9.61
CA TRP A 118 0.71 9.43 8.63
C TRP A 118 2.22 9.46 8.37
N ALA A 119 3.03 9.45 9.42
CA ALA A 119 4.49 9.51 9.27
C ALA A 119 5.06 8.31 8.49
N ASP A 120 4.56 7.12 8.79
CA ASP A 120 4.97 5.88 8.13
C ASP A 120 4.40 5.78 6.71
N GLU A 121 3.19 6.26 6.47
CA GLU A 121 2.56 6.34 5.16
C GLU A 121 3.35 7.24 4.20
N VAL A 122 3.76 8.43 4.66
CA VAL A 122 4.62 9.33 3.88
C VAL A 122 5.97 8.66 3.56
N VAL A 123 6.57 7.94 4.53
CA VAL A 123 7.82 7.20 4.30
C VAL A 123 7.63 6.10 3.27
N SER A 124 6.57 5.30 3.39
CA SER A 124 6.24 4.22 2.45
C SER A 124 6.05 4.76 1.03
N PHE A 125 5.23 5.80 0.88
CA PHE A 125 4.96 6.38 -0.45
C PHE A 125 6.16 7.10 -1.03
N ARG A 126 7.01 7.71 -0.22
CA ARG A 126 8.29 8.26 -0.67
C ARG A 126 9.15 7.19 -1.32
N GLU A 127 9.31 6.05 -0.67
CA GLU A 127 10.10 4.94 -1.21
C GLU A 127 9.48 4.36 -2.49
N ILE A 128 8.16 4.13 -2.49
CA ILE A 128 7.41 3.60 -3.63
C ILE A 128 7.55 4.53 -4.85
N VAL A 129 7.33 5.83 -4.66
CA VAL A 129 7.39 6.82 -5.75
C VAL A 129 8.83 6.99 -6.25
N ASN A 130 9.83 7.00 -5.35
CA ASN A 130 11.23 7.07 -5.75
C ASN A 130 11.66 5.85 -6.59
N ARG A 131 11.24 4.64 -6.22
CA ARG A 131 11.47 3.44 -7.02
C ARG A 131 10.78 3.54 -8.39
N ALA A 132 9.57 4.07 -8.44
CA ALA A 132 8.86 4.27 -9.71
C ALA A 132 9.57 5.32 -10.61
N VAL A 133 10.10 6.39 -10.04
CA VAL A 133 10.89 7.38 -10.79
C VAL A 133 12.20 6.78 -11.30
N GLN A 134 12.90 5.95 -10.51
CA GLN A 134 14.13 5.28 -10.92
C GLN A 134 13.90 4.27 -12.06
N ASP A 135 12.76 3.58 -12.04
CA ASP A 135 12.37 2.59 -13.05
C ASP A 135 11.48 3.16 -14.17
N GLU A 136 11.39 4.50 -14.29
CA GLU A 136 10.46 5.17 -15.23
C GLU A 136 10.56 4.67 -16.68
N THR A 137 11.76 4.29 -17.12
CA THR A 137 12.00 3.77 -18.49
C THR A 137 11.45 2.35 -18.68
N ARG A 138 11.11 1.66 -17.61
CA ARG A 138 10.59 0.28 -17.61
C ARG A 138 9.08 0.22 -17.40
N ILE A 139 8.41 1.37 -17.21
CA ILE A 139 6.97 1.44 -17.03
C ILE A 139 6.33 1.64 -18.42
N PRO A 140 5.68 0.62 -18.98
CA PRO A 140 5.04 0.71 -20.29
C PRO A 140 3.95 1.79 -20.31
N GLY A 141 3.75 2.43 -21.46
CA GLY A 141 2.62 3.37 -21.65
C GLY A 141 2.74 4.70 -20.91
N THR A 142 3.81 4.93 -20.14
CA THR A 142 3.95 6.16 -19.34
C THR A 142 4.23 7.38 -20.21
N SER A 143 3.28 8.31 -20.21
CA SER A 143 3.41 9.58 -20.96
C SER A 143 4.40 10.53 -20.27
N ARG A 144 4.94 11.52 -21.03
CA ARG A 144 5.78 12.59 -20.46
C ARG A 144 5.07 13.38 -19.36
N TRP A 145 3.75 13.50 -19.46
CA TRP A 145 2.93 14.18 -18.46
C TRP A 145 2.85 13.36 -17.17
N SER A 146 2.60 12.05 -17.28
CA SER A 146 2.60 11.12 -16.12
C SER A 146 3.92 11.11 -15.39
N LEU A 147 5.05 11.10 -16.12
CA LEU A 147 6.39 11.18 -15.54
C LEU A 147 6.62 12.52 -14.82
N ARG A 148 6.14 13.62 -15.37
CA ARG A 148 6.21 14.93 -14.71
C ARG A 148 5.45 14.93 -13.40
N LYS A 149 4.23 14.39 -13.39
CA LYS A 149 3.41 14.25 -12.17
C LYS A 149 4.09 13.39 -11.12
N LEU A 150 4.63 12.25 -11.52
CA LEU A 150 5.36 11.35 -10.61
C LEU A 150 6.56 12.04 -9.96
N ARG A 151 7.32 12.83 -10.71
CA ARG A 151 8.45 13.61 -10.18
C ARG A 151 7.99 14.72 -9.22
N GLN A 152 6.89 15.41 -9.52
CA GLN A 152 6.28 16.40 -8.61
C GLN A 152 5.79 15.74 -7.31
N ASP A 153 5.27 14.52 -7.40
CA ASP A 153 4.88 13.73 -6.22
C ASP A 153 6.10 13.33 -5.39
N ALA A 154 7.20 12.93 -6.03
CA ALA A 154 8.46 12.63 -5.34
C ALA A 154 9.03 13.86 -4.60
N GLU A 155 8.99 15.03 -5.23
CA GLU A 155 9.42 16.29 -4.62
C GLU A 155 8.57 16.62 -3.40
N TRP A 156 7.25 16.57 -3.52
CA TRP A 156 6.37 16.84 -2.40
C TRP A 156 6.56 15.85 -1.24
N LEU A 157 6.66 14.54 -1.53
CA LEU A 157 6.89 13.50 -0.52
C LEU A 157 8.21 13.66 0.20
N ARG A 158 9.25 14.22 -0.45
CA ARG A 158 10.52 14.53 0.20
C ARG A 158 10.36 15.57 1.29
N ASP A 159 9.55 16.60 1.02
CA ASP A 159 9.43 17.80 1.86
C ASP A 159 8.19 17.76 2.78
N ALA A 160 7.32 16.75 2.63
CA ALA A 160 6.10 16.60 3.41
C ALA A 160 6.36 16.50 4.93
N ASP A 161 5.63 17.30 5.71
CA ASP A 161 5.67 17.23 7.16
C ASP A 161 5.08 15.88 7.63
N ARG A 162 5.81 15.21 8.51
CA ARG A 162 5.43 13.91 9.06
C ARG A 162 4.72 14.01 10.41
N SER A 163 4.71 15.17 11.02
CA SER A 163 4.19 15.32 12.39
C SER A 163 2.67 15.49 12.44
N ALA A 164 2.12 16.30 11.56
CA ALA A 164 0.69 16.60 11.54
C ALA A 164 0.20 16.95 10.13
N PRO A 165 -0.56 16.07 9.46
CA PRO A 165 -1.09 16.36 8.14
C PRO A 165 -2.24 17.36 8.22
N THR A 166 -2.29 18.28 7.27
CA THR A 166 -3.50 19.03 6.96
C THR A 166 -4.49 18.16 6.16
N PRO A 167 -5.78 18.54 6.06
CA PRO A 167 -6.71 17.86 5.15
C PRO A 167 -6.21 17.83 3.69
N GLN A 168 -5.55 18.90 3.23
CA GLN A 168 -4.98 19.00 1.90
C GLN A 168 -3.80 18.03 1.69
N ASP A 169 -2.99 17.80 2.73
CA ASP A 169 -1.90 16.82 2.67
C ASP A 169 -2.44 15.40 2.53
N ARG A 170 -3.51 15.08 3.25
CA ARG A 170 -4.19 13.78 3.14
C ARG A 170 -4.76 13.54 1.75
N ASP A 171 -5.55 14.48 1.23
CA ASP A 171 -6.09 14.43 -0.12
C ASP A 171 -4.98 14.26 -1.17
N ARG A 172 -3.86 14.96 -0.99
CA ARG A 172 -2.72 14.84 -1.90
C ARG A 172 -2.08 13.45 -1.85
N LEU A 173 -1.90 12.87 -0.65
CA LEU A 173 -1.33 11.52 -0.51
C LEU A 173 -2.27 10.46 -1.11
N GLU A 174 -3.57 10.60 -0.94
CA GLU A 174 -4.59 9.73 -1.55
C GLU A 174 -4.52 9.79 -3.08
N ARG A 175 -4.41 10.98 -3.67
CA ARG A 175 -4.20 11.15 -5.13
C ARG A 175 -2.88 10.54 -5.61
N ILE A 176 -1.80 10.65 -4.83
CA ILE A 176 -0.53 9.98 -5.12
C ILE A 176 -0.73 8.47 -5.11
N SER A 177 -1.44 7.94 -4.12
CA SER A 177 -1.74 6.50 -4.03
C SER A 177 -2.49 6.00 -5.27
N ILE A 178 -3.52 6.71 -5.71
CA ILE A 178 -4.28 6.37 -6.93
C ILE A 178 -3.35 6.35 -8.14
N ARG A 179 -2.51 7.37 -8.33
CA ARG A 179 -1.56 7.42 -9.45
C ARG A 179 -0.59 6.24 -9.44
N VAL A 180 -0.07 5.87 -8.28
CA VAL A 180 0.79 4.68 -8.12
C VAL A 180 0.05 3.40 -8.48
N GLN A 181 -1.18 3.22 -8.00
CA GLN A 181 -2.00 2.05 -8.35
C GLN A 181 -2.28 1.97 -9.85
N CYS A 182 -2.50 3.10 -10.50
CA CYS A 182 -2.72 3.18 -11.93
C CYS A 182 -1.47 2.86 -12.74
N LEU A 183 -0.30 3.32 -12.31
CA LEU A 183 0.97 2.94 -12.90
C LEU A 183 1.19 1.43 -12.84
N MET A 184 0.89 0.81 -11.72
CA MET A 184 1.01 -0.64 -11.56
C MET A 184 0.04 -1.42 -12.45
N ALA A 185 -1.14 -0.85 -12.73
CA ALA A 185 -2.17 -1.44 -13.59
C ALA A 185 -1.97 -1.14 -15.09
N ASP A 186 -0.93 -0.38 -15.45
CA ASP A 186 -0.71 0.14 -16.82
C ASP A 186 -1.94 0.91 -17.36
N TYR A 187 -2.58 1.69 -16.49
CA TYR A 187 -3.77 2.45 -16.81
C TYR A 187 -3.48 3.96 -16.85
N SER A 188 -3.27 4.50 -18.04
CA SER A 188 -2.88 5.91 -18.24
C SER A 188 -3.97 6.93 -17.88
N GLY A 189 -5.25 6.53 -17.88
CA GLY A 189 -6.38 7.42 -17.61
C GLY A 189 -6.42 8.00 -16.18
N CYS A 190 -5.75 7.37 -15.22
CA CYS A 190 -5.76 7.82 -13.82
C CYS A 190 -4.84 9.01 -13.53
N PHE A 191 -4.06 9.47 -14.45
CA PHE A 191 -3.19 10.64 -14.23
C PHE A 191 -3.90 11.98 -14.45
N THR A 192 -5.17 11.95 -14.81
CA THR A 192 -5.99 13.16 -14.97
C THR A 192 -6.48 13.71 -13.62
N PHE A 193 -6.23 13.01 -12.50
CA PHE A 193 -6.60 13.42 -11.12
C PHE A 193 -5.49 14.14 -10.39
#